data_f527b6ea1fdc41070a30e8552a5ef53d
#
_entry.id   f527b6ea1fdc41070a30e8552a5ef53d
#
_cell.length_a   1.000
_cell.length_b   1.000
_cell.length_c   1.000
_cell.angle_alpha   90.00
_cell.angle_beta   90.00
_cell.angle_gamma   90.00
#
_symmetry.space_group_name_H-M   'P 1'
#
loop_
_entity.id
_entity.type
_entity.pdbx_description
1 polymer ?
#
loop_
_entity_poly.entity_id
_entity_poly.type
_entity_poly.pdbx_seq_one_letter_code
_entity_poly.pdbx_strand_id
1 'polypeptide(L)'
;MTVYIPQVMDYNVRSAEKFGELKVMLPDRKQMVLASGPLTFKLQQEMKDFSENDYLLLIGDPAIIAVCGAIAADVNNGRFKVLKWDRNDKKYYDLEIDLRG
;
A
#
# COMPACT_ATOMS: atom_id res chain seq x y z
N MET A 1 -10.15 9.68 -4.24
CA MET A 1 -9.51 8.37 -4.11
C MET A 1 -8.01 8.56 -4.06
N THR A 2 -7.35 7.80 -3.21
CA THR A 2 -5.91 7.91 -2.99
C THR A 2 -5.26 6.55 -3.21
N VAL A 3 -4.09 6.57 -3.86
CA VAL A 3 -3.24 5.39 -4.01
C VAL A 3 -2.11 5.51 -2.98
N TYR A 4 -2.15 4.68 -1.95
CA TYR A 4 -1.14 4.67 -0.90
C TYR A 4 0.04 3.82 -1.35
N ILE A 5 1.21 4.42 -1.40
CA ILE A 5 2.45 3.76 -1.82
C ILE A 5 3.29 3.52 -0.57
N PRO A 6 3.50 2.26 -0.16
CA PRO A 6 4.25 1.98 1.07
C PRO A 6 5.62 2.61 1.07
N GLN A 7 6.35 2.52 -0.04
CA GLN A 7 7.74 2.94 -0.05
C GLN A 7 8.16 3.32 -1.47
N VAL A 8 9.01 4.34 -1.59
CA VAL A 8 9.57 4.72 -2.89
C VAL A 8 10.51 3.61 -3.40
N MET A 9 10.33 3.24 -4.66
CA MET A 9 11.16 2.26 -5.36
C MET A 9 11.46 2.76 -6.77
N ASP A 10 12.36 2.05 -7.48
CA ASP A 10 12.75 2.42 -8.85
C ASP A 10 11.71 2.00 -9.90
N TYR A 11 10.48 1.82 -9.50
CA TYR A 11 9.43 1.44 -10.43
C TYR A 11 8.67 2.66 -10.92
N ASN A 12 8.15 2.55 -12.13
CA ASN A 12 7.29 3.59 -12.66
C ASN A 12 5.91 3.50 -12.02
N VAL A 13 5.66 4.38 -11.04
CA VAL A 13 4.38 4.38 -10.33
C VAL A 13 3.37 5.34 -10.96
N ARG A 14 3.80 6.14 -11.95
CA ARG A 14 2.92 7.15 -12.55
C ARG A 14 1.67 6.56 -13.18
N SER A 15 1.79 5.37 -13.77
CA SER A 15 0.64 4.72 -14.38
C SER A 15 -0.44 4.33 -13.37
N ALA A 16 -0.13 4.38 -12.08
CA ALA A 16 -1.15 4.16 -11.04
C ALA A 16 -2.00 5.40 -10.79
N GLU A 17 -1.63 6.56 -11.33
CA GLU A 17 -2.39 7.81 -11.14
C GLU A 17 -3.82 7.71 -11.66
N LYS A 18 -4.08 6.84 -12.59
CA LYS A 18 -5.43 6.66 -13.10
C LYS A 18 -6.40 6.12 -12.05
N PHE A 19 -5.88 5.55 -10.97
CA PHE A 19 -6.68 5.03 -9.87
C PHE A 19 -6.91 6.05 -8.76
N GLY A 20 -6.11 7.11 -8.71
CA GLY A 20 -6.25 8.13 -7.70
C GLY A 20 -4.96 8.90 -7.48
N GLU A 21 -5.01 9.84 -6.55
CA GLU A 21 -3.86 10.65 -6.19
C GLU A 21 -2.82 9.78 -5.46
N LEU A 22 -1.55 9.92 -5.84
CA LEU A 22 -0.48 9.12 -5.26
C LEU A 22 -0.01 9.72 -3.94
N LYS A 23 0.09 8.87 -2.92
CA LYS A 23 0.63 9.26 -1.61
C LYS A 23 1.73 8.29 -1.22
N VAL A 24 2.98 8.76 -1.21
CA VAL A 24 4.13 7.96 -0.77
C VAL A 24 4.25 8.08 0.74
N MET A 25 4.23 6.93 1.44
CA MET A 25 4.27 6.95 2.90
C MET A 25 5.68 6.96 3.46
N LEU A 26 6.58 6.16 2.86
CA LEU A 26 7.98 6.13 3.27
C LEU A 26 8.85 6.56 2.10
N PRO A 27 9.50 7.74 2.18
CA PRO A 27 10.33 8.22 1.08
C PRO A 27 11.68 7.51 0.95
N ASP A 28 12.07 6.72 1.97
CA ASP A 28 13.34 6.02 1.99
C ASP A 28 13.17 4.58 1.56
N ARG A 29 14.23 4.01 0.95
CA ARG A 29 14.25 2.61 0.53
C ARG A 29 14.79 1.69 1.61
N LYS A 30 14.51 2.00 2.86
CA LYS A 30 15.00 1.22 3.98
C LYS A 30 14.25 -0.10 4.09
N GLN A 31 14.98 -1.13 4.49
CA GLN A 31 14.37 -2.42 4.81
C GLN A 31 13.98 -2.44 6.28
N MET A 32 12.95 -3.20 6.59
CA MET A 32 12.57 -3.46 7.96
C MET A 32 13.39 -4.67 8.45
N VAL A 33 14.47 -4.40 9.19
CA VAL A 33 15.45 -5.42 9.54
C VAL A 33 15.26 -5.97 10.96
N LEU A 34 14.91 -5.09 11.90
CA LEU A 34 14.77 -5.44 13.31
C LEU A 34 13.42 -4.99 13.84
N ALA A 35 13.37 -4.58 15.10
CA ALA A 35 12.13 -4.14 15.71
C ALA A 35 11.45 -3.07 14.85
N SER A 36 10.20 -3.28 14.54
CA SER A 36 9.45 -2.46 13.60
C SER A 36 8.53 -1.43 14.25
N GLY A 37 8.58 -1.30 15.60
CA GLY A 37 7.64 -0.46 16.33
C GLY A 37 7.49 0.96 15.80
N PRO A 38 8.59 1.74 15.71
CA PRO A 38 8.49 3.13 15.22
C PRO A 38 7.99 3.22 13.79
N LEU A 39 8.41 2.28 12.93
CA LEU A 39 7.99 2.28 11.54
C LEU A 39 6.52 1.91 11.41
N THR A 40 6.08 0.91 12.16
CA THR A 40 4.68 0.51 12.20
C THR A 40 3.80 1.66 12.66
N PHE A 41 4.23 2.38 13.70
CA PHE A 41 3.50 3.54 14.20
C PHE A 41 3.37 4.60 13.13
N LYS A 42 4.46 4.90 12.42
CA LYS A 42 4.41 5.88 11.34
C LYS A 42 3.42 5.48 10.26
N LEU A 43 3.45 4.22 9.84
CA LEU A 43 2.54 3.72 8.81
C LEU A 43 1.09 3.78 9.28
N GLN A 44 0.82 3.48 10.55
CA GLN A 44 -0.52 3.61 11.11
C GLN A 44 -1.02 5.05 11.04
N GLN A 45 -0.15 6.01 11.34
CA GLN A 45 -0.50 7.43 11.24
C GLN A 45 -0.78 7.84 9.79
N GLU A 46 0.05 7.38 8.87
CA GLU A 46 -0.12 7.71 7.46
C GLU A 46 -1.38 7.10 6.86
N MET A 47 -1.84 5.96 7.37
CA MET A 47 -2.98 5.24 6.83
C MET A 47 -4.26 5.41 7.66
N LYS A 48 -4.28 6.33 8.62
CA LYS A 48 -5.45 6.48 9.50
C LYS A 48 -6.73 6.82 8.74
N ASP A 49 -6.61 7.49 7.59
CA ASP A 49 -7.75 7.90 6.77
C ASP A 49 -7.97 6.97 5.57
N PHE A 50 -7.26 5.85 5.52
CA PHE A 50 -7.42 4.87 4.45
C PHE A 50 -8.86 4.35 4.44
N SER A 51 -9.50 4.38 3.28
CA SER A 51 -10.90 4.00 3.14
C SER A 51 -11.08 2.93 2.07
N GLU A 52 -12.30 2.41 1.97
CA GLU A 52 -12.62 1.41 0.96
C GLU A 52 -12.52 1.95 -0.46
N ASN A 53 -12.49 3.27 -0.64
CA ASN A 53 -12.35 3.89 -1.95
C ASN A 53 -10.90 4.10 -2.34
N ASP A 54 -9.97 3.82 -1.45
CA ASP A 54 -8.55 3.99 -1.68
C ASP A 54 -7.91 2.69 -2.11
N TYR A 55 -6.65 2.78 -2.56
CA TYR A 55 -5.89 1.62 -3.01
C TYR A 55 -4.57 1.57 -2.28
N LEU A 56 -4.10 0.35 -2.00
CA LEU A 56 -2.75 0.10 -1.51
C LEU A 56 -1.92 -0.46 -2.66
N LEU A 57 -0.91 0.28 -3.10
CA LEU A 57 -0.02 -0.17 -4.16
C LEU A 57 1.03 -1.12 -3.58
N LEU A 58 1.12 -2.32 -4.13
CA LEU A 58 2.00 -3.36 -3.58
C LEU A 58 3.41 -3.20 -4.10
N ILE A 59 4.09 -2.15 -3.63
CA ILE A 59 5.46 -1.81 -3.97
C ILE A 59 6.24 -1.49 -2.70
N GLY A 60 7.45 -2.03 -2.58
CA GLY A 60 8.33 -1.78 -1.46
C GLY A 60 8.91 -3.05 -0.87
N ASP A 61 9.54 -2.92 0.29
CA ASP A 61 10.01 -4.06 1.06
C ASP A 61 8.82 -4.96 1.41
N PRO A 62 8.90 -6.28 1.18
CA PRO A 62 7.78 -7.17 1.48
C PRO A 62 7.25 -7.07 2.90
N ALA A 63 8.14 -6.87 3.89
CA ALA A 63 7.70 -6.72 5.28
C ALA A 63 6.89 -5.43 5.46
N ILE A 64 7.29 -4.35 4.81
CA ILE A 64 6.56 -3.09 4.87
C ILE A 64 5.21 -3.23 4.19
N ILE A 65 5.15 -3.89 3.04
CA ILE A 65 3.89 -4.17 2.36
C ILE A 65 2.96 -4.98 3.26
N ALA A 66 3.49 -5.99 3.95
CA ALA A 66 2.69 -6.81 4.85
C ALA A 66 2.08 -5.99 5.99
N VAL A 67 2.87 -5.08 6.57
CA VAL A 67 2.37 -4.19 7.63
C VAL A 67 1.27 -3.29 7.09
N CYS A 68 1.47 -2.71 5.92
CA CYS A 68 0.46 -1.85 5.29
C CYS A 68 -0.84 -2.61 5.01
N GLY A 69 -0.74 -3.85 4.55
CA GLY A 69 -1.91 -4.69 4.33
C GLY A 69 -2.67 -4.98 5.62
N ALA A 70 -1.93 -5.26 6.69
CA ALA A 70 -2.55 -5.49 8.00
C ALA A 70 -3.27 -4.24 8.50
N ILE A 71 -2.66 -3.06 8.32
CA ILE A 71 -3.27 -1.79 8.72
C ILE A 71 -4.54 -1.54 7.90
N ALA A 72 -4.47 -1.73 6.58
CA ALA A 72 -5.62 -1.53 5.71
C ALA A 72 -6.80 -2.41 6.14
N ALA A 73 -6.53 -3.68 6.44
CA ALA A 73 -7.55 -4.61 6.91
C ALA A 73 -8.14 -4.15 8.24
N ASP A 74 -7.29 -3.71 9.16
CA ASP A 74 -7.74 -3.26 10.47
C ASP A 74 -8.62 -2.01 10.37
N VAL A 75 -8.21 -1.04 9.55
CA VAL A 75 -8.94 0.22 9.39
C VAL A 75 -10.29 0.01 8.72
N ASN A 76 -10.39 -0.91 7.78
CA ASN A 76 -11.60 -1.14 6.99
C ASN A 76 -12.32 -2.44 7.31
N ASN A 77 -12.15 -2.98 8.50
CA ASN A 77 -12.85 -4.20 8.95
C ASN A 77 -12.64 -5.38 8.00
N GLY A 78 -11.43 -5.56 7.53
CA GLY A 78 -11.05 -6.71 6.72
C GLY A 78 -11.24 -6.57 5.22
N ARG A 79 -11.69 -5.41 4.75
CA ARG A 79 -11.87 -5.17 3.31
C ARG A 79 -10.98 -4.04 2.85
N PHE A 80 -10.26 -4.26 1.75
CA PHE A 80 -9.47 -3.20 1.14
C PHE A 80 -9.08 -3.58 -0.29
N LYS A 81 -8.76 -2.58 -1.10
CA LYS A 81 -8.34 -2.78 -2.48
C LYS A 81 -6.84 -2.56 -2.60
N VAL A 82 -6.20 -3.39 -3.42
CA VAL A 82 -4.77 -3.28 -3.71
C VAL A 82 -4.55 -3.11 -5.20
N LEU A 83 -3.42 -2.54 -5.57
CA LEU A 83 -2.98 -2.46 -6.96
C LEU A 83 -1.73 -3.32 -7.11
N LYS A 84 -1.74 -4.16 -8.13
CA LYS A 84 -0.64 -5.05 -8.44
C LYS A 84 -0.21 -4.85 -9.88
N TRP A 85 1.11 -4.94 -10.12
CA TRP A 85 1.66 -4.81 -11.46
C TRP A 85 1.52 -6.11 -12.24
N ASP A 86 0.97 -6.02 -13.45
CA ASP A 86 0.89 -7.15 -14.37
C ASP A 86 2.07 -7.08 -15.32
N ARG A 87 2.97 -8.06 -15.23
CA ARG A 87 4.17 -8.11 -16.06
C ARG A 87 3.86 -8.32 -17.53
N ASN A 88 2.80 -9.04 -17.84
CA ASN A 88 2.45 -9.38 -19.21
C ASN A 88 1.85 -8.19 -19.93
N ASP A 89 0.88 -7.55 -19.31
CA ASP A 89 0.19 -6.39 -19.89
C ASP A 89 0.85 -5.06 -19.52
N LYS A 90 1.87 -5.09 -18.67
CA LYS A 90 2.63 -3.90 -18.25
C LYS A 90 1.72 -2.78 -17.76
N LYS A 91 0.83 -3.12 -16.86
CA LYS A 91 -0.10 -2.16 -16.25
C LYS A 91 -0.47 -2.60 -14.85
N TYR A 92 -0.98 -1.67 -14.05
CA TYR A 92 -1.53 -1.99 -12.76
C TYR A 92 -2.97 -2.46 -12.92
N TYR A 93 -3.36 -3.40 -12.07
CA TYR A 93 -4.74 -3.84 -11.98
C TYR A 93 -5.12 -3.93 -10.51
N ASP A 94 -6.41 -3.78 -10.24
CA ASP A 94 -6.91 -3.76 -8.87
C ASP A 94 -7.46 -5.12 -8.46
N LEU A 95 -7.30 -5.42 -7.17
CA LEU A 95 -7.86 -6.60 -6.53
C LEU A 95 -8.55 -6.15 -5.24
N GLU A 96 -9.71 -6.72 -4.97
CA GLU A 96 -10.36 -6.52 -3.69
C GLU A 96 -10.03 -7.68 -2.77
N ILE A 97 -9.57 -7.35 -1.56
CA ILE A 97 -9.31 -8.33 -0.50
C ILE A 97 -10.41 -8.20 0.53
N ASP A 98 -11.07 -9.31 0.82
CA ASP A 98 -12.16 -9.34 1.80
C ASP A 98 -11.92 -10.51 2.75
N LEU A 99 -11.49 -10.19 3.98
CA LEU A 99 -11.20 -11.19 4.99
C LEU A 99 -12.44 -11.63 5.78
N ARG A 100 -13.57 -11.03 5.47
CA ARG A 100 -14.83 -11.38 6.15
C ARG A 100 -15.58 -12.50 5.44
N GLY A 101 -15.09 -12.88 4.29
CA GLY A 101 -15.69 -13.94 3.50
C GLY A 101 -16.51 -13.42 2.33
#